data_c63073aee4d88dd0484cb70a1ab2f02a
#
_entry.id   c63073aee4d88dd0484cb70a1ab2f02a
#
_cell.length_a   1.000
_cell.length_b   1.000
_cell.length_c   1.000
_cell.angle_alpha   90.00
_cell.angle_beta   90.00
_cell.angle_gamma   90.00
#
_symmetry.space_group_name_H-M   'P 1'
#
loop_
_entity.id
_entity.type
_entity.pdbx_description
1 polymer ?
#
loop_
_entity_poly.entity_id
_entity_poly.type
_entity_poly.pdbx_seq_one_letter_code
_entity_poly.pdbx_strand_id
1 'polypeptide(L)'
;MKNIYLTIICILGFSNIYFAQAQGVEENPHEVYLTKQKELNQSLSTFFYGNFFKMYSLNEVEFINTIDSLKKGYIKLLENFKNDNPDFDKTEIFNESKEIQYSFDKLLVEYPYYHERFTGEKIAINKRLEHNFSDFNNPQLLNIEPYIEYLKAFLYAKSNIELQQENYKKIDNQKLTATFNLIEKHFSNQEVLDYLRYDYLNHHIDNFGIKNLEKLYENFIYTCEDTSYTYKIKAFYKEEFNGRKNHLIKTYKTVENFDLEIHLFLPENVNLQKKSPVIVYFSGGSWSEGKPDWNFYSCQSYAKKGWVGVTVEYRLADRHGTLPFEAVMDAKSAIRWLRENANEYNIDPDRIIASGNSAGGHLVLATALVENWNEKTDNLNFSCVPNVLLVNSGVYDLTDQDSWIRAGLRRRNQDENLVNEISPNYLIPKKLPPTLIIHGTNDRNVAFSTAEEFVEKMKISGNNIVFKPLDNAGHFIWWGQYSKQVAEIRESYLKEIGYE
;
A
#
# COMPACT_ATOMS: atom_id res chain seq x y z
N MET A 1 6.33 0.80 -5.97
CA MET A 1 7.17 1.98 -6.33
C MET A 1 6.49 3.07 -7.16
N LYS A 2 5.41 2.80 -7.90
CA LYS A 2 4.71 3.83 -8.71
C LYS A 2 3.56 4.54 -7.99
N ASN A 3 3.09 4.07 -6.86
CA ASN A 3 2.02 4.75 -6.09
C ASN A 3 2.48 6.04 -5.41
N ILE A 4 3.80 6.22 -5.18
CA ILE A 4 4.37 7.51 -4.76
C ILE A 4 4.30 8.54 -5.89
N TYR A 5 4.30 8.09 -7.16
CA TYR A 5 4.16 8.97 -8.32
C TYR A 5 2.74 9.56 -8.51
N LEU A 6 1.68 8.86 -8.06
CA LEU A 6 0.32 9.36 -8.27
C LEU A 6 -0.02 10.49 -7.29
N THR A 7 0.48 10.46 -6.07
CA THR A 7 0.23 11.52 -5.09
C THR A 7 0.89 12.84 -5.48
N ILE A 8 2.06 12.79 -6.13
CA ILE A 8 2.80 13.99 -6.54
C ILE A 8 2.23 14.63 -7.82
N ILE A 9 1.57 13.86 -8.70
CA ILE A 9 0.95 14.39 -9.93
C ILE A 9 -0.40 15.07 -9.65
N CYS A 10 -1.09 14.71 -8.55
CA CYS A 10 -2.36 15.35 -8.17
C CYS A 10 -2.19 16.68 -7.43
N ILE A 11 -0.98 17.05 -6.98
CA ILE A 11 -0.72 18.23 -6.16
C ILE A 11 -0.51 19.50 -7.00
N LEU A 12 -0.29 19.36 -8.30
CA LEU A 12 -0.16 20.53 -9.19
C LEU A 12 -1.53 20.82 -9.82
N GLY A 13 -2.29 21.70 -9.17
CA GLY A 13 -3.65 22.07 -9.53
C GLY A 13 -3.89 22.22 -11.03
N PHE A 14 -4.80 21.40 -11.57
CA PHE A 14 -5.35 21.61 -12.90
C PHE A 14 -6.26 22.85 -12.88
N SER A 15 -5.69 24.02 -13.08
CA SER A 15 -6.48 25.15 -13.56
C SER A 15 -6.52 25.10 -15.10
N ASN A 16 -7.73 25.00 -15.64
CA ASN A 16 -8.01 24.97 -17.07
C ASN A 16 -7.47 26.26 -17.73
N ILE A 17 -6.45 26.13 -18.58
CA ILE A 17 -6.01 27.21 -19.46
C ILE A 17 -6.65 26.96 -20.83
N TYR A 18 -7.69 27.71 -21.15
CA TYR A 18 -8.16 27.89 -22.52
C TYR A 18 -7.27 28.88 -23.25
N PHE A 19 -6.79 28.47 -24.42
CA PHE A 19 -6.05 29.32 -25.35
C PHE A 19 -6.90 30.54 -25.74
N ALA A 20 -6.35 31.73 -25.49
CA ALA A 20 -6.73 32.96 -26.17
C ALA A 20 -5.47 33.66 -26.70
N GLN A 21 -5.09 33.32 -27.94
CA GLN A 21 -4.26 34.20 -28.74
C GLN A 21 -5.16 35.21 -29.45
N ALA A 22 -5.15 36.46 -29.04
CA ALA A 22 -5.26 37.65 -29.90
C ALA A 22 -5.28 38.95 -29.08
N GLN A 23 -4.38 39.87 -29.45
CA GLN A 23 -4.40 41.31 -29.22
C GLN A 23 -4.12 41.83 -27.79
N GLY A 24 -2.87 42.30 -27.57
CA GLY A 24 -2.54 43.47 -26.74
C GLY A 24 -3.03 43.50 -25.29
N VAL A 25 -3.29 42.36 -24.67
CA VAL A 25 -3.57 42.24 -23.23
C VAL A 25 -2.21 42.04 -22.55
N GLU A 26 -1.80 42.93 -21.67
CA GLU A 26 -0.70 42.70 -20.75
C GLU A 26 -0.97 41.36 -20.05
N GLU A 27 -0.08 40.36 -20.26
CA GLU A 27 -0.18 39.09 -19.57
C GLU A 27 -0.15 39.36 -18.07
N ASN A 28 -1.10 38.76 -17.31
CA ASN A 28 -1.12 38.89 -15.87
C ASN A 28 0.23 38.36 -15.32
N PRO A 29 1.02 39.19 -14.59
CA PRO A 29 2.33 38.76 -14.11
C PRO A 29 2.32 37.50 -13.29
N HIS A 30 1.23 37.23 -12.55
CA HIS A 30 1.03 35.98 -11.80
C HIS A 30 0.85 34.76 -12.73
N GLU A 31 0.13 34.88 -13.81
CA GLU A 31 -0.02 33.81 -14.82
C GLU A 31 1.34 33.46 -15.47
N VAL A 32 2.17 34.47 -15.74
CA VAL A 32 3.53 34.27 -16.26
C VAL A 32 4.41 33.54 -15.24
N TYR A 33 4.30 33.90 -13.96
CA TYR A 33 4.99 33.22 -12.87
C TYR A 33 4.59 31.74 -12.79
N LEU A 34 3.30 31.44 -12.75
CA LEU A 34 2.77 30.07 -12.70
C LEU A 34 3.17 29.22 -13.91
N THR A 35 3.24 29.83 -15.09
CA THR A 35 3.71 29.15 -16.31
C THR A 35 5.17 28.72 -16.18
N LYS A 36 6.04 29.61 -15.72
CA LYS A 36 7.49 29.33 -15.52
C LYS A 36 7.68 28.30 -14.40
N GLN A 37 6.89 28.38 -13.33
CA GLN A 37 6.90 27.39 -12.26
C GLN A 37 6.51 26.01 -12.78
N LYS A 38 5.50 25.91 -13.65
CA LYS A 38 5.10 24.66 -14.30
C LYS A 38 6.22 24.05 -15.15
N GLU A 39 7.01 24.88 -15.86
CA GLU A 39 8.20 24.43 -16.60
C GLU A 39 9.27 23.86 -15.66
N LEU A 40 9.53 24.54 -14.52
CA LEU A 40 10.45 24.03 -13.51
C LEU A 40 9.94 22.69 -12.91
N ASN A 41 8.66 22.59 -12.62
CA ASN A 41 8.03 21.36 -12.11
C ASN A 41 8.16 20.20 -13.11
N GLN A 42 7.97 20.46 -14.39
CA GLN A 42 8.15 19.45 -15.44
C GLN A 42 9.62 19.03 -15.55
N SER A 43 10.55 19.98 -15.43
CA SER A 43 11.98 19.70 -15.41
C SER A 43 12.38 18.88 -14.19
N LEU A 44 11.87 19.21 -13.00
CA LEU A 44 12.08 18.46 -11.77
C LEU A 44 11.51 17.04 -11.89
N SER A 45 10.29 16.91 -12.43
CA SER A 45 9.67 15.61 -12.66
C SER A 45 10.50 14.71 -13.57
N THR A 46 10.98 15.24 -14.68
CA THR A 46 11.79 14.48 -15.65
C THR A 46 13.18 14.17 -15.12
N PHE A 47 13.84 15.17 -14.53
CA PHE A 47 15.24 15.03 -14.08
C PHE A 47 15.36 14.23 -12.80
N PHE A 48 14.58 14.55 -11.78
CA PHE A 48 14.68 13.93 -10.47
C PHE A 48 13.82 12.67 -10.40
N TYR A 49 12.51 12.80 -10.57
CA TYR A 49 11.59 11.68 -10.41
C TYR A 49 11.69 10.65 -11.53
N GLY A 50 12.02 11.07 -12.76
CA GLY A 50 12.31 10.15 -13.86
C GLY A 50 13.58 9.30 -13.64
N ASN A 51 14.47 9.74 -12.74
CA ASN A 51 15.71 9.07 -12.36
C ASN A 51 15.76 8.76 -10.85
N PHE A 52 14.63 8.51 -10.21
CA PHE A 52 14.47 8.41 -8.76
C PHE A 52 15.52 7.51 -8.09
N PHE A 53 15.70 6.30 -8.59
CA PHE A 53 16.72 5.38 -8.12
C PHE A 53 18.13 6.01 -8.17
N LYS A 54 18.51 6.53 -9.34
CA LYS A 54 19.82 7.12 -9.55
C LYS A 54 20.06 8.33 -8.63
N MET A 55 19.04 9.16 -8.45
CA MET A 55 19.14 10.34 -7.58
C MET A 55 19.42 9.97 -6.13
N TYR A 56 18.63 9.05 -5.58
CA TYR A 56 18.84 8.61 -4.20
C TYR A 56 20.05 7.65 -4.02
N SER A 57 20.66 7.16 -5.11
CA SER A 57 21.93 6.42 -5.07
C SER A 57 23.17 7.29 -5.11
N LEU A 58 23.05 8.60 -5.37
CA LEU A 58 24.17 9.55 -5.30
C LEU A 58 24.74 9.55 -3.86
N ASN A 59 26.02 9.84 -3.73
CA ASN A 59 26.58 10.11 -2.40
C ASN A 59 25.98 11.40 -1.80
N GLU A 60 26.10 11.58 -0.50
CA GLU A 60 25.47 12.65 0.25
C GLU A 60 25.79 14.04 -0.31
N VAL A 61 27.06 14.31 -0.66
CA VAL A 61 27.51 15.61 -1.15
C VAL A 61 26.91 15.91 -2.52
N GLU A 62 26.93 14.94 -3.42
CA GLU A 62 26.33 15.06 -4.75
C GLU A 62 24.83 15.23 -4.68
N PHE A 63 24.16 14.48 -3.81
CA PHE A 63 22.71 14.57 -3.61
C PHE A 63 22.33 15.98 -3.12
N ILE A 64 22.95 16.46 -2.03
CA ILE A 64 22.66 17.79 -1.47
C ILE A 64 22.92 18.89 -2.49
N ASN A 65 24.06 18.85 -3.21
CA ASN A 65 24.37 19.85 -4.23
C ASN A 65 23.34 19.84 -5.37
N THR A 66 22.83 18.67 -5.75
CA THR A 66 21.79 18.55 -6.76
C THR A 66 20.48 19.18 -6.28
N ILE A 67 20.05 18.87 -5.04
CA ILE A 67 18.84 19.45 -4.45
C ILE A 67 18.98 20.97 -4.32
N ASP A 68 20.11 21.49 -3.83
CA ASP A 68 20.37 22.93 -3.72
C ASP A 68 20.32 23.64 -5.08
N SER A 69 20.89 23.01 -6.11
CA SER A 69 20.88 23.57 -7.48
C SER A 69 19.46 23.67 -8.04
N LEU A 70 18.65 22.62 -7.84
CA LEU A 70 17.24 22.60 -8.27
C LEU A 70 16.42 23.66 -7.51
N LYS A 71 16.53 23.69 -6.17
CA LYS A 71 15.83 24.65 -5.31
C LYS A 71 16.15 26.11 -5.68
N LYS A 72 17.40 26.39 -6.06
CA LYS A 72 17.84 27.74 -6.44
C LYS A 72 17.07 28.30 -7.64
N GLY A 73 16.67 27.45 -8.59
CA GLY A 73 15.85 27.86 -9.74
C GLY A 73 14.50 28.43 -9.30
N TYR A 74 13.83 27.75 -8.38
CA TYR A 74 12.54 28.17 -7.83
C TYR A 74 12.65 29.43 -6.98
N ILE A 75 13.66 29.50 -6.10
CA ILE A 75 13.91 30.70 -5.29
C ILE A 75 14.12 31.90 -6.18
N LYS A 76 14.98 31.79 -7.22
CA LYS A 76 15.24 32.90 -8.16
C LYS A 76 13.98 33.32 -8.91
N LEU A 77 13.14 32.40 -9.31
CA LEU A 77 11.87 32.71 -9.99
C LEU A 77 10.95 33.53 -9.06
N LEU A 78 10.80 33.08 -7.79
CA LEU A 78 9.98 33.79 -6.79
C LEU A 78 10.54 35.17 -6.45
N GLU A 79 11.87 35.31 -6.27
CA GLU A 79 12.52 36.58 -5.99
C GLU A 79 12.33 37.57 -7.14
N ASN A 80 12.49 37.14 -8.40
CA ASN A 80 12.23 37.99 -9.55
C ASN A 80 10.76 38.45 -9.57
N PHE A 81 9.82 37.51 -9.41
CA PHE A 81 8.38 37.83 -9.35
C PHE A 81 8.06 38.86 -8.27
N LYS A 82 8.60 38.66 -7.06
CA LYS A 82 8.42 39.58 -5.93
C LYS A 82 8.98 40.96 -6.20
N ASN A 83 10.16 41.06 -6.84
CA ASN A 83 10.80 42.33 -7.17
C ASN A 83 10.04 43.10 -8.26
N ASP A 84 9.49 42.37 -9.23
CA ASP A 84 8.76 42.96 -10.37
C ASP A 84 7.31 43.33 -9.93
N ASN A 85 6.80 42.76 -8.83
CA ASN A 85 5.43 42.95 -8.34
C ASN A 85 5.40 43.25 -6.81
N PRO A 86 5.92 44.42 -6.36
CA PRO A 86 6.09 44.73 -4.94
C PRO A 86 4.76 44.85 -4.16
N ASP A 87 3.66 45.09 -4.85
CA ASP A 87 2.31 45.22 -4.29
C ASP A 87 1.54 43.88 -4.27
N PHE A 88 2.16 42.77 -4.72
CA PHE A 88 1.51 41.45 -4.66
C PHE A 88 1.29 41.00 -3.23
N ASP A 89 0.28 40.14 -3.00
CA ASP A 89 -0.10 39.67 -1.68
C ASP A 89 1.07 39.00 -0.95
N LYS A 90 1.42 39.56 0.22
CA LYS A 90 2.57 39.10 1.02
C LYS A 90 2.32 37.71 1.60
N THR A 91 1.06 37.33 1.84
CA THR A 91 0.68 36.02 2.36
C THR A 91 0.87 34.96 1.30
N GLU A 92 0.50 35.25 0.02
CA GLU A 92 0.75 34.35 -1.10
C GLU A 92 2.25 34.15 -1.33
N ILE A 93 3.06 35.23 -1.30
CA ILE A 93 4.53 35.14 -1.41
C ILE A 93 5.11 34.30 -0.25
N PHE A 94 4.60 34.48 0.96
CA PHE A 94 5.04 33.66 2.10
C PHE A 94 4.70 32.18 1.91
N ASN A 95 3.46 31.87 1.52
CA ASN A 95 3.02 30.49 1.27
C ASN A 95 3.87 29.84 0.19
N GLU A 96 4.05 30.49 -0.96
CA GLU A 96 4.87 30.03 -2.06
C GLU A 96 6.33 29.76 -1.63
N SER A 97 6.91 30.66 -0.82
CA SER A 97 8.24 30.45 -0.26
C SER A 97 8.31 29.20 0.62
N LYS A 98 7.26 28.92 1.40
CA LYS A 98 7.17 27.73 2.25
C LYS A 98 6.91 26.46 1.44
N GLU A 99 6.10 26.53 0.39
CA GLU A 99 5.90 25.42 -0.54
C GLU A 99 7.23 25.00 -1.19
N ILE A 100 7.99 25.95 -1.72
CA ILE A 100 9.33 25.70 -2.27
C ILE A 100 10.23 25.08 -1.19
N GLN A 101 10.28 25.69 0.00
CA GLN A 101 11.11 25.20 1.09
C GLN A 101 10.85 23.73 1.39
N TYR A 102 9.60 23.36 1.68
CA TYR A 102 9.26 22.04 2.18
C TYR A 102 9.22 20.96 1.09
N SER A 103 8.93 21.34 -0.17
CA SER A 103 9.06 20.41 -1.30
C SER A 103 10.49 19.87 -1.44
N PHE A 104 11.49 20.69 -1.19
CA PHE A 104 12.91 20.29 -1.26
C PHE A 104 13.42 19.71 0.07
N ASP A 105 12.99 20.24 1.20
CA ASP A 105 13.38 19.71 2.52
C ASP A 105 12.85 18.28 2.73
N LYS A 106 11.68 17.94 2.14
CA LYS A 106 11.16 16.56 2.06
C LYS A 106 12.16 15.61 1.42
N LEU A 107 12.75 15.99 0.28
CA LEU A 107 13.72 15.14 -0.44
C LEU A 107 14.97 14.87 0.41
N LEU A 108 15.42 15.88 1.15
CA LEU A 108 16.56 15.73 2.07
C LEU A 108 16.25 14.77 3.23
N VAL A 109 15.05 14.84 3.78
CA VAL A 109 14.57 13.94 4.86
C VAL A 109 14.49 12.50 4.41
N GLU A 110 14.01 12.29 3.20
CA GLU A 110 13.82 10.96 2.61
C GLU A 110 15.16 10.31 2.20
N TYR A 111 16.21 11.12 1.96
CA TYR A 111 17.46 10.65 1.38
C TYR A 111 18.12 9.51 2.17
N PRO A 112 18.34 9.56 3.49
CA PRO A 112 19.00 8.46 4.21
C PRO A 112 18.27 7.13 4.07
N TYR A 113 16.92 7.16 4.09
CA TYR A 113 16.11 5.96 3.96
C TYR A 113 16.19 5.34 2.56
N TYR A 114 16.02 6.17 1.51
CA TYR A 114 16.08 5.66 0.14
C TYR A 114 17.49 5.30 -0.29
N HIS A 115 18.50 6.04 0.19
CA HIS A 115 19.90 5.71 -0.08
C HIS A 115 20.26 4.32 0.49
N GLU A 116 19.98 4.08 1.78
CA GLU A 116 20.19 2.75 2.38
C GLU A 116 19.38 1.67 1.63
N ARG A 117 18.16 1.99 1.27
CA ARG A 117 17.31 1.05 0.54
C ARG A 117 17.89 0.64 -0.80
N PHE A 118 18.46 1.58 -1.56
CA PHE A 118 18.93 1.32 -2.91
C PHE A 118 20.39 0.86 -2.98
N THR A 119 21.23 1.36 -2.11
CA THR A 119 22.68 1.04 -2.13
C THR A 119 23.08 0.00 -1.08
N GLY A 120 22.31 -0.16 -0.03
CA GLY A 120 22.67 -0.94 1.15
C GLY A 120 23.58 -0.18 2.14
N GLU A 121 23.97 1.05 1.81
CA GLU A 121 24.87 1.86 2.64
C GLU A 121 24.08 2.74 3.60
N LYS A 122 24.41 2.66 4.90
CA LYS A 122 23.84 3.56 5.92
C LYS A 122 24.58 4.87 5.94
N ILE A 123 23.83 5.96 5.86
CA ILE A 123 24.37 7.31 5.99
C ILE A 123 24.13 7.81 7.40
N ALA A 124 25.20 8.33 8.02
CA ALA A 124 25.06 9.11 9.25
C ALA A 124 24.41 10.46 8.90
N ILE A 125 23.31 10.78 9.59
CA ILE A 125 22.61 12.05 9.40
C ILE A 125 23.56 13.19 9.78
N ASN A 126 23.96 13.99 8.81
CA ASN A 126 24.74 15.20 9.08
C ASN A 126 23.82 16.37 9.47
N LYS A 127 24.42 17.49 9.95
CA LYS A 127 23.67 18.69 10.37
C LYS A 127 22.73 19.28 9.29
N ARG A 128 23.02 19.04 8.02
CA ARG A 128 22.19 19.54 6.90
C ARG A 128 20.96 18.68 6.65
N LEU A 129 21.01 17.41 7.07
CA LEU A 129 19.89 16.51 7.11
C LEU A 129 19.17 16.55 8.48
N GLU A 130 19.79 17.23 9.49
CA GLU A 130 19.14 17.57 10.73
C GLU A 130 18.11 18.69 10.47
N HIS A 131 16.87 18.39 10.81
CA HIS A 131 15.74 19.25 10.51
C HIS A 131 15.76 20.51 11.34
N ASN A 132 15.38 21.61 10.71
CA ASN A 132 15.02 22.81 11.45
C ASN A 132 13.62 22.59 12.07
N PHE A 133 13.60 22.18 13.35
CA PHE A 133 12.37 21.96 14.11
C PHE A 133 11.61 23.25 14.45
N SER A 134 12.10 24.44 14.05
CA SER A 134 11.48 25.71 14.39
C SER A 134 10.03 25.82 13.90
N ASP A 135 9.73 25.21 12.75
CA ASP A 135 8.42 25.28 12.15
C ASP A 135 7.50 24.10 12.53
N PHE A 136 8.03 23.06 13.21
CA PHE A 136 7.26 21.83 13.53
C PHE A 136 6.00 22.09 14.38
N ASN A 137 5.98 23.20 15.09
CA ASN A 137 4.88 23.58 15.96
C ASN A 137 4.12 24.82 15.44
N ASN A 138 4.16 25.06 14.14
CA ASN A 138 3.46 26.18 13.53
C ASN A 138 2.15 25.73 12.86
N PRO A 139 0.97 25.90 13.49
CA PRO A 139 -0.30 25.46 12.95
C PRO A 139 -0.71 26.22 11.68
N GLN A 140 -0.17 27.44 11.44
CA GLN A 140 -0.47 28.21 10.24
C GLN A 140 0.04 27.52 8.96
N LEU A 141 1.05 26.64 9.09
CA LEU A 141 1.61 25.89 7.97
C LEU A 141 0.80 24.64 7.61
N LEU A 142 -0.19 24.23 8.42
CA LEU A 142 -1.04 23.08 8.12
C LEU A 142 -1.91 23.27 6.87
N ASN A 143 -2.03 24.50 6.34
CA ASN A 143 -2.68 24.77 5.07
C ASN A 143 -1.74 24.63 3.86
N ILE A 144 -0.45 24.34 4.09
CA ILE A 144 0.58 24.19 3.05
C ILE A 144 0.87 22.70 2.88
N GLU A 145 0.39 22.12 1.78
CA GLU A 145 0.49 20.68 1.55
C GLU A 145 1.94 20.16 1.54
N PRO A 146 2.94 20.82 0.90
CA PRO A 146 4.34 20.40 0.98
C PRO A 146 4.90 20.35 2.41
N TYR A 147 4.42 21.21 3.31
CA TYR A 147 4.80 21.12 4.72
C TYR A 147 4.25 19.87 5.40
N ILE A 148 2.99 19.54 5.16
CA ILE A 148 2.38 18.30 5.66
C ILE A 148 3.14 17.07 5.16
N GLU A 149 3.44 17.04 3.86
CA GLU A 149 4.21 15.96 3.24
C GLU A 149 5.64 15.85 3.82
N TYR A 150 6.28 16.98 4.12
CA TYR A 150 7.55 17.00 4.81
C TYR A 150 7.46 16.41 6.23
N LEU A 151 6.45 16.76 7.01
CA LEU A 151 6.22 16.18 8.34
C LEU A 151 5.98 14.66 8.26
N LYS A 152 5.18 14.22 7.30
CA LYS A 152 4.93 12.79 7.05
C LYS A 152 6.20 12.06 6.64
N ALA A 153 7.01 12.64 5.76
CA ALA A 153 8.30 12.07 5.35
C ALA A 153 9.27 11.96 6.53
N PHE A 154 9.32 12.99 7.38
CA PHE A 154 10.09 12.95 8.63
C PHE A 154 9.64 11.81 9.55
N LEU A 155 8.35 11.73 9.85
CA LEU A 155 7.80 10.68 10.71
C LEU A 155 8.01 9.29 10.11
N TYR A 156 7.85 9.14 8.80
CA TYR A 156 8.10 7.90 8.09
C TYR A 156 9.58 7.46 8.19
N ALA A 157 10.51 8.35 7.89
CA ALA A 157 11.94 8.05 7.96
C ALA A 157 12.36 7.68 9.40
N LYS A 158 11.92 8.45 10.39
CA LYS A 158 12.25 8.21 11.81
C LYS A 158 11.59 6.95 12.36
N SER A 159 10.32 6.69 12.05
CA SER A 159 9.64 5.46 12.50
C SER A 159 10.33 4.21 11.96
N ASN A 160 10.78 4.20 10.70
CA ASN A 160 11.53 3.08 10.14
C ASN A 160 12.88 2.84 10.85
N ILE A 161 13.53 3.89 11.39
CA ILE A 161 14.73 3.74 12.21
C ILE A 161 14.35 3.15 13.58
N GLU A 162 13.32 3.65 14.23
CA GLU A 162 12.88 3.18 15.54
C GLU A 162 12.38 1.74 15.52
N LEU A 163 11.72 1.31 14.44
CA LEU A 163 11.26 -0.06 14.24
C LEU A 163 12.40 -1.09 14.20
N GLN A 164 13.66 -0.66 14.04
CA GLN A 164 14.83 -1.56 14.14
C GLN A 164 15.20 -1.86 15.60
N GLN A 165 14.61 -1.16 16.58
CA GLN A 165 14.86 -1.38 18.00
C GLN A 165 14.03 -2.56 18.53
N GLU A 166 14.57 -3.26 19.53
CA GLU A 166 13.92 -4.43 20.14
C GLU A 166 12.52 -4.13 20.72
N ASN A 167 12.28 -2.87 21.20
CA ASN A 167 11.02 -2.47 21.84
C ASN A 167 9.82 -2.60 20.93
N TYR A 168 10.00 -2.52 19.61
CA TYR A 168 8.91 -2.59 18.62
C TYR A 168 8.78 -3.97 17.98
N LYS A 169 9.75 -4.86 18.19
CA LYS A 169 9.65 -6.22 17.69
C LYS A 169 8.51 -6.94 18.39
N LYS A 170 7.68 -7.63 17.60
CA LYS A 170 6.54 -8.42 18.10
C LYS A 170 5.40 -7.62 18.75
N ILE A 171 5.29 -6.33 18.44
CA ILE A 171 4.14 -5.49 18.80
C ILE A 171 3.21 -5.40 17.58
N ASP A 172 1.92 -5.67 17.77
CA ASP A 172 0.92 -5.39 16.73
C ASP A 172 0.76 -3.88 16.54
N ASN A 173 0.49 -3.44 15.31
CA ASN A 173 0.40 -2.02 14.94
C ASN A 173 1.71 -1.25 15.25
N GLN A 174 2.87 -1.91 15.13
CA GLN A 174 4.16 -1.36 15.54
C GLN A 174 4.50 -0.02 14.89
N LYS A 175 4.20 0.16 13.59
CA LYS A 175 4.52 1.40 12.88
C LYS A 175 3.68 2.57 13.38
N LEU A 176 2.38 2.37 13.61
CA LEU A 176 1.51 3.38 14.18
C LEU A 176 1.98 3.76 15.59
N THR A 177 2.31 2.77 16.43
CA THR A 177 2.82 3.00 17.80
C THR A 177 4.12 3.81 17.79
N ALA A 178 5.07 3.44 16.93
CA ALA A 178 6.32 4.19 16.78
C ALA A 178 6.08 5.63 16.30
N THR A 179 5.15 5.80 15.34
CA THR A 179 4.80 7.12 14.82
C THR A 179 4.13 8.00 15.88
N PHE A 180 3.21 7.46 16.67
CA PHE A 180 2.58 8.21 17.77
C PHE A 180 3.60 8.65 18.82
N ASN A 181 4.53 7.77 19.21
CA ASN A 181 5.62 8.12 20.13
C ASN A 181 6.51 9.25 19.58
N LEU A 182 6.79 9.23 18.26
CA LEU A 182 7.54 10.30 17.61
C LEU A 182 6.77 11.62 17.54
N ILE A 183 5.47 11.57 17.28
CA ILE A 183 4.60 12.75 17.30
C ILE A 183 4.64 13.39 18.70
N GLU A 184 4.47 12.61 19.76
CA GLU A 184 4.54 13.11 21.14
C GLU A 184 5.93 13.66 21.53
N LYS A 185 6.99 13.07 20.96
CA LYS A 185 8.37 13.49 21.24
C LYS A 185 8.77 14.80 20.55
N HIS A 186 8.28 15.05 19.34
CA HIS A 186 8.77 16.12 18.48
C HIS A 186 7.81 17.30 18.33
N PHE A 187 6.54 17.12 18.66
CA PHE A 187 5.51 18.14 18.51
C PHE A 187 4.93 18.54 19.87
N SER A 188 4.59 19.82 20.04
CA SER A 188 4.03 20.36 21.28
C SER A 188 2.84 21.31 21.06
N ASN A 189 2.61 21.78 19.82
CA ASN A 189 1.42 22.57 19.50
C ASN A 189 0.21 21.64 19.35
N GLN A 190 -0.89 21.95 20.04
CA GLN A 190 -2.06 21.07 20.10
C GLN A 190 -2.72 20.86 18.73
N GLU A 191 -2.88 21.90 17.91
CA GLU A 191 -3.48 21.77 16.58
C GLU A 191 -2.66 20.84 15.66
N VAL A 192 -1.32 20.95 15.72
CA VAL A 192 -0.41 20.09 14.94
C VAL A 192 -0.46 18.64 15.45
N LEU A 193 -0.49 18.45 16.79
CA LEU A 193 -0.64 17.13 17.40
C LEU A 193 -1.96 16.47 16.99
N ASP A 194 -3.06 17.21 17.08
CA ASP A 194 -4.39 16.71 16.74
C ASP A 194 -4.48 16.32 15.27
N TYR A 195 -3.95 17.17 14.38
CA TYR A 195 -3.91 16.89 12.95
C TYR A 195 -3.13 15.62 12.63
N LEU A 196 -1.88 15.51 13.11
CA LEU A 196 -1.02 14.38 12.80
C LEU A 196 -1.57 13.08 13.37
N ARG A 197 -2.03 13.07 14.63
CA ARG A 197 -2.63 11.89 15.24
C ARG A 197 -3.90 11.48 14.52
N TYR A 198 -4.75 12.43 14.13
CA TYR A 198 -5.95 12.17 13.33
C TYR A 198 -5.60 11.53 12.00
N ASP A 199 -4.67 12.11 11.24
CA ASP A 199 -4.30 11.66 9.91
C ASP A 199 -3.75 10.23 9.95
N TYR A 200 -2.82 9.94 10.85
CA TYR A 200 -2.25 8.60 11.00
C TYR A 200 -3.24 7.56 11.53
N LEU A 201 -4.10 7.94 12.47
CA LEU A 201 -5.11 7.03 13.00
C LEU A 201 -6.20 6.73 11.96
N ASN A 202 -6.66 7.75 11.24
CA ASN A 202 -7.62 7.61 10.16
C ASN A 202 -7.08 6.69 9.05
N HIS A 203 -5.84 6.95 8.60
CA HIS A 203 -5.16 6.08 7.63
C HIS A 203 -5.03 4.64 8.14
N HIS A 204 -4.69 4.46 9.41
CA HIS A 204 -4.56 3.13 10.00
C HIS A 204 -5.88 2.36 10.01
N ILE A 205 -6.97 2.99 10.45
CA ILE A 205 -8.30 2.36 10.44
C ILE A 205 -8.71 1.97 9.01
N ASP A 206 -8.43 2.84 8.04
CA ASP A 206 -8.78 2.59 6.63
C ASP A 206 -8.03 1.40 6.03
N ASN A 207 -6.76 1.22 6.38
CA ASN A 207 -5.88 0.25 5.73
C ASN A 207 -5.59 -1.00 6.56
N PHE A 208 -5.77 -0.97 7.89
CA PHE A 208 -5.47 -2.08 8.80
C PHE A 208 -6.65 -2.49 9.69
N GLY A 209 -7.73 -1.69 9.72
CA GLY A 209 -8.88 -1.90 10.60
C GLY A 209 -8.61 -1.48 12.04
N ILE A 210 -9.40 -2.04 12.96
CA ILE A 210 -9.44 -1.61 14.36
C ILE A 210 -8.88 -2.62 15.37
N LYS A 211 -8.38 -3.75 14.90
CA LYS A 211 -7.89 -4.81 15.78
C LYS A 211 -6.66 -4.34 16.58
N ASN A 212 -6.70 -4.55 17.90
CA ASN A 212 -5.65 -4.14 18.85
C ASN A 212 -5.34 -2.63 18.82
N LEU A 213 -6.33 -1.80 18.44
CA LEU A 213 -6.20 -0.35 18.32
C LEU A 213 -6.74 0.42 19.54
N GLU A 214 -7.42 -0.27 20.47
CA GLU A 214 -8.19 0.34 21.55
C GLU A 214 -7.40 1.40 22.33
N LYS A 215 -6.17 1.08 22.74
CA LYS A 215 -5.34 2.01 23.54
C LYS A 215 -4.99 3.29 22.79
N LEU A 216 -4.62 3.20 21.52
CA LEU A 216 -4.28 4.36 20.70
C LEU A 216 -5.53 5.17 20.36
N TYR A 217 -6.64 4.49 20.08
CA TYR A 217 -7.95 5.12 19.87
C TYR A 217 -8.42 5.88 21.12
N GLU A 218 -8.42 5.25 22.30
CA GLU A 218 -8.84 5.90 23.55
C GLU A 218 -7.94 7.07 23.92
N ASN A 219 -6.62 6.92 23.76
CA ASN A 219 -5.68 8.02 23.96
C ASN A 219 -6.01 9.19 23.05
N PHE A 220 -6.19 8.95 21.75
CA PHE A 220 -6.57 10.00 20.80
C PHE A 220 -7.87 10.69 21.20
N ILE A 221 -8.93 9.93 21.51
CA ILE A 221 -10.24 10.50 21.89
C ILE A 221 -10.15 11.35 23.16
N TYR A 222 -9.26 10.99 24.09
CA TYR A 222 -9.07 11.72 25.35
C TYR A 222 -8.22 12.98 25.20
N THR A 223 -7.21 12.97 24.33
CA THR A 223 -6.19 14.02 24.23
C THR A 223 -6.41 15.00 23.07
N CYS A 224 -7.23 14.64 22.07
CA CYS A 224 -7.55 15.51 20.94
C CYS A 224 -8.58 16.58 21.32
N GLU A 225 -8.23 17.85 21.12
CA GLU A 225 -9.09 18.99 21.39
C GLU A 225 -10.01 19.34 20.20
N ASP A 226 -9.62 18.97 18.96
CA ASP A 226 -10.45 19.15 17.78
C ASP A 226 -11.63 18.17 17.77
N THR A 227 -12.82 18.70 18.03
CA THR A 227 -14.06 17.91 18.08
C THR A 227 -14.46 17.33 16.73
N SER A 228 -14.03 17.93 15.60
CA SER A 228 -14.32 17.43 14.26
C SER A 228 -13.53 16.14 13.97
N TYR A 229 -12.28 16.09 14.40
CA TYR A 229 -11.43 14.90 14.27
C TYR A 229 -11.93 13.77 15.17
N THR A 230 -12.24 14.08 16.44
CA THR A 230 -12.77 13.06 17.35
C THR A 230 -14.11 12.50 16.87
N TYR A 231 -14.99 13.33 16.29
CA TYR A 231 -16.25 12.89 15.69
C TYR A 231 -16.02 11.92 14.52
N LYS A 232 -15.13 12.27 13.58
CA LYS A 232 -14.83 11.45 12.41
C LYS A 232 -14.24 10.09 12.81
N ILE A 233 -13.26 10.08 13.71
CA ILE A 233 -12.63 8.84 14.19
C ILE A 233 -13.62 7.96 14.95
N LYS A 234 -14.48 8.53 15.82
CA LYS A 234 -15.53 7.76 16.50
C LYS A 234 -16.51 7.13 15.53
N ALA A 235 -16.92 7.87 14.50
CA ALA A 235 -17.84 7.35 13.48
C ALA A 235 -17.18 6.19 12.70
N PHE A 236 -15.96 6.37 12.25
CA PHE A 236 -15.23 5.37 11.48
C PHE A 236 -14.94 4.11 12.32
N TYR A 237 -14.43 4.26 13.53
CA TYR A 237 -14.20 3.14 14.45
C TYR A 237 -15.48 2.33 14.71
N LYS A 238 -16.62 3.03 14.91
CA LYS A 238 -17.91 2.39 15.09
C LYS A 238 -18.40 1.64 13.87
N GLU A 239 -18.17 2.16 12.68
CA GLU A 239 -18.50 1.51 11.41
C GLU A 239 -17.73 0.20 11.26
N GLU A 240 -16.41 0.23 11.41
CA GLU A 240 -15.54 -0.94 11.39
C GLU A 240 -15.96 -1.98 12.44
N PHE A 241 -16.21 -1.54 13.66
CA PHE A 241 -16.65 -2.40 14.76
C PHE A 241 -18.00 -3.09 14.45
N ASN A 242 -18.94 -2.40 13.82
CA ASN A 242 -20.21 -2.98 13.41
C ASN A 242 -20.05 -3.95 12.24
N GLY A 243 -19.17 -3.66 11.29
CA GLY A 243 -18.87 -4.56 10.17
C GLY A 243 -18.40 -5.95 10.64
N ARG A 244 -17.70 -6.00 11.77
CA ARG A 244 -17.16 -7.24 12.36
C ARG A 244 -18.20 -8.11 13.11
N LYS A 245 -19.44 -7.64 13.31
CA LYS A 245 -20.47 -8.37 14.11
C LYS A 245 -21.30 -9.38 13.33
N ASN A 246 -21.34 -9.29 12.02
CA ASN A 246 -22.31 -10.00 11.20
C ASN A 246 -21.77 -11.29 10.56
N HIS A 247 -20.65 -11.82 11.08
CA HIS A 247 -20.04 -13.05 10.59
C HIS A 247 -19.18 -13.69 11.69
N LEU A 248 -18.70 -14.89 11.44
CA LEU A 248 -17.81 -15.57 12.39
C LEU A 248 -16.36 -15.09 12.20
N ILE A 249 -15.69 -14.81 13.30
CA ILE A 249 -14.26 -14.50 13.34
C ILE A 249 -13.58 -15.58 14.18
N LYS A 250 -12.52 -16.16 13.64
CA LYS A 250 -11.71 -17.18 14.31
C LYS A 250 -10.23 -16.85 14.19
N THR A 251 -9.45 -17.19 15.19
CA THR A 251 -7.99 -17.22 15.06
C THR A 251 -7.62 -18.49 14.31
N TYR A 252 -7.08 -18.36 13.09
CA TYR A 252 -6.64 -19.52 12.33
C TYR A 252 -5.17 -19.86 12.58
N LYS A 253 -4.44 -18.90 13.12
CA LYS A 253 -3.00 -19.04 13.39
C LYS A 253 -2.57 -18.07 14.47
N THR A 254 -1.79 -18.56 15.43
CA THR A 254 -1.03 -17.74 16.36
C THR A 254 0.46 -17.91 16.04
N VAL A 255 1.15 -16.84 15.71
CA VAL A 255 2.57 -16.86 15.40
C VAL A 255 3.26 -15.71 16.13
N GLU A 256 4.32 -16.02 16.87
CA GLU A 256 4.94 -15.08 17.81
C GLU A 256 3.90 -14.55 18.81
N ASN A 257 3.57 -13.25 18.73
CA ASN A 257 2.54 -12.60 19.56
C ASN A 257 1.33 -12.13 18.72
N PHE A 258 1.18 -12.63 17.48
CA PHE A 258 0.13 -12.22 16.57
C PHE A 258 -0.91 -13.34 16.42
N ASP A 259 -2.16 -13.03 16.74
CA ASP A 259 -3.31 -13.85 16.41
C ASP A 259 -3.84 -13.38 15.06
N LEU A 260 -3.72 -14.23 14.04
CA LEU A 260 -4.22 -13.93 12.70
C LEU A 260 -5.65 -14.45 12.55
N GLU A 261 -6.53 -13.57 12.08
CA GLU A 261 -7.96 -13.84 11.99
C GLU A 261 -8.38 -14.36 10.61
N ILE A 262 -9.35 -15.24 10.62
CA ILE A 262 -10.12 -15.67 9.47
C ILE A 262 -11.59 -15.32 9.69
N HIS A 263 -12.19 -14.66 8.73
CA HIS A 263 -13.56 -14.18 8.77
C HIS A 263 -14.42 -15.07 7.86
N LEU A 264 -15.44 -15.70 8.42
CA LEU A 264 -16.31 -16.65 7.70
C LEU A 264 -17.73 -16.10 7.61
N PHE A 265 -18.20 -15.92 6.42
CA PHE A 265 -19.58 -15.55 6.06
C PHE A 265 -20.30 -16.84 5.65
N LEU A 266 -21.05 -17.40 6.57
CA LEU A 266 -21.79 -18.65 6.33
C LEU A 266 -23.10 -18.37 5.59
N PRO A 267 -23.58 -19.28 4.72
CA PRO A 267 -24.89 -19.16 4.11
C PRO A 267 -25.99 -19.27 5.15
N GLU A 268 -27.06 -18.46 5.00
CA GLU A 268 -28.21 -18.48 5.93
C GLU A 268 -28.93 -19.83 5.93
N ASN A 269 -29.04 -20.49 4.77
CA ASN A 269 -29.72 -21.75 4.57
C ASN A 269 -28.71 -22.88 4.32
N VAL A 270 -28.10 -23.38 5.39
CA VAL A 270 -27.14 -24.49 5.29
C VAL A 270 -27.87 -25.79 5.01
N ASN A 271 -27.62 -26.39 3.84
CA ASN A 271 -28.03 -27.77 3.61
C ASN A 271 -26.99 -28.71 4.24
N LEU A 272 -27.28 -29.24 5.40
CA LEU A 272 -26.38 -30.14 6.14
C LEU A 272 -26.09 -31.47 5.40
N GLN A 273 -26.88 -31.81 4.36
CA GLN A 273 -26.66 -33.01 3.55
C GLN A 273 -25.68 -32.76 2.39
N LYS A 274 -25.37 -31.48 2.09
CA LYS A 274 -24.43 -31.08 1.02
C LYS A 274 -23.45 -30.06 1.56
N LYS A 275 -22.17 -30.37 1.48
CA LYS A 275 -21.11 -29.42 1.83
C LYS A 275 -21.06 -28.26 0.84
N SER A 276 -20.78 -27.06 1.34
CA SER A 276 -20.71 -25.82 0.57
C SER A 276 -19.31 -25.62 -0.02
N PRO A 277 -19.20 -25.16 -1.26
CA PRO A 277 -17.93 -24.66 -1.75
C PRO A 277 -17.52 -23.42 -0.96
N VAL A 278 -16.23 -23.15 -0.89
CA VAL A 278 -15.70 -21.96 -0.23
C VAL A 278 -14.90 -21.09 -1.21
N ILE A 279 -15.11 -19.77 -1.12
CA ILE A 279 -14.26 -18.80 -1.77
C ILE A 279 -13.51 -18.00 -0.72
N VAL A 280 -12.16 -18.03 -0.78
CA VAL A 280 -11.29 -17.35 0.16
C VAL A 280 -10.56 -16.19 -0.53
N TYR A 281 -10.64 -15.00 0.08
CA TYR A 281 -10.04 -13.78 -0.44
C TYR A 281 -8.80 -13.38 0.36
N PHE A 282 -7.74 -13.05 -0.40
CA PHE A 282 -6.55 -12.37 0.11
C PHE A 282 -6.53 -10.93 -0.40
N SER A 283 -6.48 -9.97 0.52
CA SER A 283 -6.44 -8.55 0.17
C SER A 283 -5.15 -8.16 -0.55
N GLY A 284 -5.20 -7.11 -1.37
CA GLY A 284 -4.01 -6.45 -1.92
C GLY A 284 -3.26 -5.62 -0.87
N GLY A 285 -2.51 -4.58 -1.32
CA GLY A 285 -1.82 -3.63 -0.45
C GLY A 285 -0.32 -3.88 -0.31
N SER A 286 0.32 -4.43 -1.34
CA SER A 286 1.80 -4.58 -1.45
C SER A 286 2.45 -5.31 -0.28
N TRP A 287 1.72 -6.20 0.39
CA TRP A 287 2.11 -6.92 1.63
C TRP A 287 2.50 -5.99 2.78
N SER A 288 2.34 -4.70 2.64
CA SER A 288 2.63 -3.70 3.68
C SER A 288 1.38 -3.23 4.40
N GLU A 289 0.26 -3.16 3.71
CA GLU A 289 -1.06 -2.78 4.22
C GLU A 289 -2.14 -3.73 3.68
N GLY A 290 -3.33 -3.64 4.22
CA GLY A 290 -4.49 -4.44 3.84
C GLY A 290 -5.30 -4.91 5.05
N LYS A 291 -6.59 -5.12 4.84
CA LYS A 291 -7.48 -5.64 5.89
C LYS A 291 -8.52 -6.60 5.29
N PRO A 292 -9.04 -7.55 6.08
CA PRO A 292 -10.10 -8.46 5.64
C PRO A 292 -11.36 -7.74 5.15
N ASP A 293 -11.69 -6.60 5.75
CA ASP A 293 -12.93 -5.86 5.52
C ASP A 293 -13.11 -5.40 4.07
N TRP A 294 -12.03 -5.20 3.34
CA TRP A 294 -12.08 -4.89 1.91
C TRP A 294 -12.79 -5.95 1.07
N ASN A 295 -12.92 -7.18 1.59
CA ASN A 295 -13.55 -8.29 0.89
C ASN A 295 -14.92 -8.70 1.49
N PHE A 296 -15.41 -8.04 2.55
CA PHE A 296 -16.66 -8.41 3.24
C PHE A 296 -17.86 -8.45 2.29
N TYR A 297 -18.01 -7.44 1.43
CA TYR A 297 -19.09 -7.41 0.46
C TYR A 297 -19.06 -8.62 -0.49
N SER A 298 -17.88 -8.99 -0.98
CA SER A 298 -17.71 -10.15 -1.84
C SER A 298 -18.04 -11.45 -1.10
N CYS A 299 -17.55 -11.61 0.14
CA CYS A 299 -17.86 -12.77 1.00
C CYS A 299 -19.35 -12.90 1.26
N GLN A 300 -20.04 -11.81 1.61
CA GLN A 300 -21.49 -11.79 1.81
C GLN A 300 -22.25 -12.15 0.54
N SER A 301 -21.80 -11.68 -0.63
CA SER A 301 -22.40 -12.00 -1.91
C SER A 301 -22.36 -13.50 -2.22
N TYR A 302 -21.24 -14.16 -1.91
CA TYR A 302 -21.14 -15.62 -2.07
C TYR A 302 -21.91 -16.39 -1.00
N ALA A 303 -21.97 -15.90 0.23
CA ALA A 303 -22.79 -16.49 1.28
C ALA A 303 -24.29 -16.54 0.88
N LYS A 304 -24.79 -15.47 0.25
CA LYS A 304 -26.16 -15.43 -0.31
C LYS A 304 -26.40 -16.44 -1.44
N LYS A 305 -25.34 -16.92 -2.11
CA LYS A 305 -25.40 -17.97 -3.14
C LYS A 305 -25.27 -19.38 -2.55
N GLY A 306 -25.21 -19.53 -1.23
CA GLY A 306 -25.05 -20.83 -0.55
C GLY A 306 -23.61 -21.31 -0.41
N TRP A 307 -22.62 -20.45 -0.66
CA TRP A 307 -21.20 -20.74 -0.46
C TRP A 307 -20.73 -20.24 0.90
N VAL A 308 -19.56 -20.68 1.34
CA VAL A 308 -18.87 -20.03 2.46
C VAL A 308 -17.95 -18.95 1.88
N GLY A 309 -18.23 -17.69 2.18
CA GLY A 309 -17.35 -16.57 1.83
C GLY A 309 -16.31 -16.38 2.93
N VAL A 310 -15.04 -16.31 2.59
CA VAL A 310 -13.95 -16.19 3.56
C VAL A 310 -13.01 -15.06 3.16
N THR A 311 -12.53 -14.31 4.14
CA THR A 311 -11.40 -13.39 3.97
C THR A 311 -10.42 -13.54 5.13
N VAL A 312 -9.15 -13.34 4.86
CA VAL A 312 -8.06 -13.75 5.73
C VAL A 312 -7.16 -12.58 6.06
N GLU A 313 -6.85 -12.42 7.33
CA GLU A 313 -5.76 -11.59 7.78
C GLU A 313 -4.43 -12.33 7.55
N TYR A 314 -3.42 -11.63 7.07
CA TYR A 314 -2.06 -12.14 6.95
C TYR A 314 -1.07 -11.09 7.43
N ARG A 315 0.14 -11.49 7.79
CA ARG A 315 1.16 -10.56 8.31
C ARG A 315 1.59 -9.54 7.25
N LEU A 316 1.61 -8.27 7.68
CA LEU A 316 1.90 -7.09 6.87
C LEU A 316 3.15 -6.38 7.38
N ALA A 317 3.94 -5.81 6.47
CA ALA A 317 5.17 -5.13 6.82
C ALA A 317 4.96 -3.98 7.81
N ASP A 318 3.99 -3.10 7.56
CA ASP A 318 3.76 -1.91 8.36
C ASP A 318 3.08 -2.20 9.71
N ARG A 319 2.40 -3.33 9.81
CA ARG A 319 1.74 -3.74 11.05
C ARG A 319 2.61 -4.69 11.90
N HIS A 320 3.31 -5.64 11.26
CA HIS A 320 3.97 -6.74 11.93
C HIS A 320 5.50 -6.79 11.69
N GLY A 321 6.06 -5.89 10.87
CA GLY A 321 7.49 -5.87 10.55
C GLY A 321 7.99 -7.02 9.67
N THR A 322 7.11 -7.58 8.85
CA THR A 322 7.36 -8.78 8.05
C THR A 322 7.73 -8.47 6.60
N LEU A 323 8.20 -9.47 5.89
CA LEU A 323 8.39 -9.47 4.44
C LEU A 323 7.30 -10.35 3.79
N PRO A 324 7.15 -10.36 2.46
CA PRO A 324 6.16 -11.19 1.78
C PRO A 324 6.26 -12.70 2.03
N PHE A 325 7.40 -13.18 2.48
CA PHE A 325 7.60 -14.59 2.85
C PHE A 325 6.66 -15.04 3.96
N GLU A 326 6.52 -14.20 4.99
CA GLU A 326 5.62 -14.48 6.10
C GLU A 326 4.16 -14.44 5.65
N ALA A 327 3.79 -13.52 4.73
CA ALA A 327 2.46 -13.47 4.15
C ALA A 327 2.14 -14.73 3.31
N VAL A 328 3.13 -15.27 2.59
CA VAL A 328 3.00 -16.56 1.86
C VAL A 328 2.75 -17.71 2.85
N MET A 329 3.52 -17.78 3.96
CA MET A 329 3.28 -18.79 5.01
C MET A 329 1.86 -18.69 5.57
N ASP A 330 1.37 -17.46 5.80
CA ASP A 330 0.04 -17.22 6.36
C ASP A 330 -1.07 -17.63 5.38
N ALA A 331 -0.94 -17.29 4.10
CA ALA A 331 -1.89 -17.70 3.07
C ALA A 331 -1.98 -19.24 2.95
N LYS A 332 -0.85 -19.93 3.01
CA LYS A 332 -0.80 -21.41 3.00
C LYS A 332 -1.45 -21.98 4.24
N SER A 333 -1.18 -21.42 5.42
CA SER A 333 -1.80 -21.83 6.68
C SER A 333 -3.32 -21.68 6.64
N ALA A 334 -3.83 -20.57 6.07
CA ALA A 334 -5.27 -20.33 5.98
C ALA A 334 -6.00 -21.38 5.12
N ILE A 335 -5.41 -21.78 3.97
CA ILE A 335 -6.00 -22.85 3.14
C ILE A 335 -5.98 -24.20 3.87
N ARG A 336 -4.90 -24.52 4.60
CA ARG A 336 -4.83 -25.73 5.43
C ARG A 336 -5.88 -25.71 6.52
N TRP A 337 -6.01 -24.59 7.22
CA TRP A 337 -7.00 -24.42 8.28
C TRP A 337 -8.44 -24.65 7.78
N LEU A 338 -8.78 -24.12 6.60
CA LEU A 338 -10.09 -24.34 5.99
C LEU A 338 -10.36 -25.84 5.72
N ARG A 339 -9.35 -26.59 5.26
CA ARG A 339 -9.48 -28.04 5.06
C ARG A 339 -9.60 -28.79 6.37
N GLU A 340 -8.78 -28.47 7.34
CA GLU A 340 -8.77 -29.11 8.67
C GLU A 340 -10.10 -28.92 9.39
N ASN A 341 -10.71 -27.72 9.26
CA ASN A 341 -11.98 -27.37 9.91
C ASN A 341 -13.20 -27.50 8.98
N ALA A 342 -13.05 -28.16 7.82
CA ALA A 342 -14.10 -28.25 6.82
C ALA A 342 -15.41 -28.87 7.34
N ASN A 343 -15.34 -29.83 8.27
CA ASN A 343 -16.50 -30.45 8.85
C ASN A 343 -17.26 -29.50 9.80
N GLU A 344 -16.55 -28.69 10.56
CA GLU A 344 -17.15 -27.75 11.53
C GLU A 344 -18.00 -26.67 10.80
N TYR A 345 -17.52 -26.20 9.65
CA TYR A 345 -18.19 -25.12 8.91
C TYR A 345 -18.96 -25.60 7.68
N ASN A 346 -19.21 -26.90 7.56
CA ASN A 346 -19.89 -27.51 6.41
C ASN A 346 -19.26 -27.17 5.05
N ILE A 347 -17.93 -27.06 5.02
CA ILE A 347 -17.13 -26.77 3.82
C ILE A 347 -16.82 -28.06 3.07
N ASP A 348 -16.86 -28.01 1.74
CA ASP A 348 -16.31 -29.04 0.87
C ASP A 348 -14.79 -28.80 0.70
N PRO A 349 -13.93 -29.65 1.29
CA PRO A 349 -12.47 -29.48 1.24
C PRO A 349 -11.89 -29.62 -0.16
N ASP A 350 -12.65 -30.19 -1.11
CA ASP A 350 -12.27 -30.37 -2.51
C ASP A 350 -12.85 -29.30 -3.44
N ARG A 351 -13.50 -28.27 -2.86
CA ARG A 351 -14.08 -27.13 -3.58
C ARG A 351 -13.67 -25.80 -2.97
N ILE A 352 -12.37 -25.59 -2.77
CA ILE A 352 -11.77 -24.35 -2.26
C ILE A 352 -11.28 -23.51 -3.42
N ILE A 353 -11.85 -22.32 -3.57
CA ILE A 353 -11.48 -21.30 -4.56
C ILE A 353 -10.70 -20.22 -3.84
N ALA A 354 -9.48 -19.91 -4.26
CA ALA A 354 -8.73 -18.75 -3.77
C ALA A 354 -8.81 -17.59 -4.75
N SER A 355 -9.11 -16.40 -4.23
CA SER A 355 -9.19 -15.17 -5.02
C SER A 355 -8.35 -14.06 -4.38
N GLY A 356 -7.71 -13.23 -5.19
CA GLY A 356 -6.92 -12.11 -4.68
C GLY A 356 -6.58 -11.09 -5.74
N ASN A 357 -6.30 -9.87 -5.26
CA ASN A 357 -5.95 -8.71 -6.08
C ASN A 357 -4.52 -8.28 -5.77
N SER A 358 -3.73 -7.88 -6.78
CA SER A 358 -2.37 -7.33 -6.55
C SER A 358 -1.50 -8.29 -5.71
N ALA A 359 -0.99 -7.86 -4.55
CA ALA A 359 -0.30 -8.71 -3.59
C ALA A 359 -1.11 -9.95 -3.17
N GLY A 360 -2.44 -9.80 -2.99
CA GLY A 360 -3.32 -10.94 -2.73
C GLY A 360 -3.38 -11.94 -3.89
N GLY A 361 -3.31 -11.45 -5.14
CA GLY A 361 -3.20 -12.29 -6.34
C GLY A 361 -1.89 -13.08 -6.36
N HIS A 362 -0.78 -12.47 -5.92
CA HIS A 362 0.47 -13.18 -5.67
C HIS A 362 0.30 -14.28 -4.62
N LEU A 363 -0.34 -13.98 -3.48
CA LEU A 363 -0.57 -14.98 -2.43
C LEU A 363 -1.39 -16.16 -2.92
N VAL A 364 -2.41 -15.92 -3.76
CA VAL A 364 -3.19 -16.98 -4.41
C VAL A 364 -2.27 -17.91 -5.22
N LEU A 365 -1.40 -17.36 -6.08
CA LEU A 365 -0.44 -18.16 -6.86
C LEU A 365 0.57 -18.86 -5.95
N ALA A 366 1.07 -18.16 -4.92
CA ALA A 366 2.07 -18.69 -4.01
C ALA A 366 1.56 -19.92 -3.23
N THR A 367 0.25 -19.99 -2.88
CA THR A 367 -0.32 -21.18 -2.22
C THR A 367 -0.18 -22.45 -3.05
N ALA A 368 -0.11 -22.33 -4.39
CA ALA A 368 0.02 -23.46 -5.32
C ALA A 368 1.45 -23.69 -5.82
N LEU A 369 2.25 -22.64 -5.93
CA LEU A 369 3.57 -22.69 -6.54
C LEU A 369 4.71 -22.83 -5.54
N VAL A 370 4.60 -22.19 -4.36
CA VAL A 370 5.68 -22.15 -3.37
C VAL A 370 5.69 -23.41 -2.52
N GLU A 371 6.69 -24.27 -2.68
CA GLU A 371 6.83 -25.52 -1.89
C GLU A 371 7.35 -25.23 -0.50
N ASN A 372 8.43 -24.48 -0.43
CA ASN A 372 9.05 -24.03 0.82
C ASN A 372 8.14 -23.02 1.53
N TRP A 373 8.64 -22.36 2.54
CA TRP A 373 7.94 -21.32 3.26
C TRP A 373 6.60 -21.81 3.84
N ASN A 374 6.67 -22.89 4.63
CA ASN A 374 5.57 -23.37 5.46
C ASN A 374 5.79 -22.90 6.89
N GLU A 375 4.71 -22.55 7.60
CA GLU A 375 4.83 -22.25 9.01
C GLU A 375 5.13 -23.53 9.80
N LYS A 376 5.95 -23.42 10.83
CA LYS A 376 6.38 -24.58 11.65
C LYS A 376 5.22 -25.27 12.37
N THR A 377 4.17 -24.51 12.64
CA THR A 377 2.97 -24.99 13.35
C THR A 377 1.91 -25.56 12.41
N ASP A 378 2.11 -25.47 11.09
CA ASP A 378 1.14 -25.98 10.11
C ASP A 378 1.01 -27.50 10.14
N ASN A 379 -0.23 -27.99 10.08
CA ASN A 379 -0.50 -29.39 9.84
C ASN A 379 -0.33 -29.72 8.36
N LEU A 380 0.83 -30.24 8.00
CA LEU A 380 1.20 -30.55 6.60
C LEU A 380 0.43 -31.71 5.99
N ASN A 381 -0.39 -32.46 6.78
CA ASN A 381 -1.30 -33.47 6.24
C ASN A 381 -2.42 -32.87 5.39
N PHE A 382 -2.72 -31.57 5.58
CA PHE A 382 -3.65 -30.83 4.74
C PHE A 382 -2.92 -30.06 3.65
N SER A 383 -3.39 -30.17 2.41
CA SER A 383 -2.84 -29.41 1.28
C SER A 383 -3.11 -27.91 1.43
N CYS A 384 -2.11 -27.07 1.11
CA CYS A 384 -2.28 -25.63 0.98
C CYS A 384 -2.70 -25.18 -0.43
N VAL A 385 -2.82 -26.12 -1.39
CA VAL A 385 -3.16 -25.81 -2.78
C VAL A 385 -4.69 -25.71 -2.93
N PRO A 386 -5.26 -24.57 -3.33
CA PRO A 386 -6.70 -24.45 -3.61
C PRO A 386 -7.10 -25.32 -4.82
N ASN A 387 -8.41 -25.49 -5.03
CA ASN A 387 -8.93 -26.24 -6.17
C ASN A 387 -9.11 -25.36 -7.40
N VAL A 388 -9.23 -24.03 -7.23
CA VAL A 388 -9.30 -23.02 -8.30
C VAL A 388 -8.57 -21.76 -7.86
N LEU A 389 -7.89 -21.11 -8.80
CA LEU A 389 -7.17 -19.86 -8.58
C LEU A 389 -7.81 -18.72 -9.41
N LEU A 390 -8.17 -17.62 -8.75
CA LEU A 390 -8.73 -16.41 -9.36
C LEU A 390 -7.81 -15.21 -9.04
N VAL A 391 -7.10 -14.72 -10.04
CA VAL A 391 -6.05 -13.70 -9.88
C VAL A 391 -6.43 -12.43 -10.64
N ASN A 392 -6.54 -11.30 -9.94
CA ASN A 392 -6.81 -9.99 -10.52
C ASN A 392 -5.59 -9.09 -10.36
N SER A 393 -5.01 -8.61 -11.47
CA SER A 393 -3.81 -7.76 -11.50
C SER A 393 -2.72 -8.24 -10.51
N GLY A 394 -2.48 -9.57 -10.48
CA GLY A 394 -1.55 -10.21 -9.53
C GLY A 394 -0.09 -9.82 -9.77
N VAL A 395 0.75 -9.96 -8.75
CA VAL A 395 2.20 -9.77 -8.88
C VAL A 395 2.86 -11.12 -9.22
N TYR A 396 3.62 -11.14 -10.30
CA TYR A 396 4.24 -12.36 -10.85
C TYR A 396 5.76 -12.37 -10.69
N ASP A 397 6.36 -11.21 -10.49
CA ASP A 397 7.79 -11.05 -10.32
C ASP A 397 8.10 -10.07 -9.17
N LEU A 398 8.88 -10.53 -8.19
CA LEU A 398 9.33 -9.76 -7.03
C LEU A 398 10.84 -9.45 -7.10
N THR A 399 11.48 -9.72 -8.23
CA THR A 399 12.95 -9.66 -8.36
C THR A 399 13.50 -8.27 -8.66
N ASP A 400 12.64 -7.25 -8.69
CA ASP A 400 13.06 -5.86 -8.88
C ASP A 400 14.21 -5.51 -7.92
N GLN A 401 15.32 -5.02 -8.48
CA GLN A 401 16.54 -4.69 -7.74
C GLN A 401 16.30 -3.60 -6.68
N ASP A 402 15.36 -2.69 -6.98
CA ASP A 402 15.02 -1.55 -6.11
C ASP A 402 13.95 -1.90 -5.07
N SER A 403 13.57 -3.17 -5.00
CA SER A 403 12.51 -3.65 -4.13
C SER A 403 12.83 -3.43 -2.65
N TRP A 404 11.86 -2.94 -1.89
CA TRP A 404 11.94 -2.88 -0.45
C TRP A 404 12.11 -4.28 0.20
N ILE A 405 11.72 -5.34 -0.52
CA ILE A 405 11.85 -6.73 -0.09
C ILE A 405 13.32 -7.10 -0.03
N ARG A 406 14.10 -6.79 -1.08
CA ARG A 406 15.55 -7.02 -1.09
C ARG A 406 16.25 -6.22 0.01
N ALA A 407 15.89 -4.95 0.18
CA ALA A 407 16.40 -4.14 1.29
C ALA A 407 16.07 -4.76 2.67
N GLY A 408 14.89 -5.35 2.81
CA GLY A 408 14.48 -6.08 4.01
C GLY A 408 15.33 -7.33 4.24
N LEU A 409 15.61 -8.11 3.20
CA LEU A 409 16.49 -9.28 3.28
C LEU A 409 17.92 -8.89 3.67
N ARG A 410 18.48 -7.84 3.06
CA ARG A 410 19.81 -7.30 3.48
C ARG A 410 19.85 -6.96 4.97
N ARG A 411 18.82 -6.27 5.48
CA ARG A 411 18.74 -5.92 6.92
C ARG A 411 18.66 -7.15 7.83
N ARG A 412 18.11 -8.27 7.33
CA ARG A 412 18.04 -9.55 8.03
C ARG A 412 19.30 -10.41 7.85
N ASN A 413 20.34 -9.91 7.13
CA ASN A 413 21.52 -10.67 6.71
C ASN A 413 21.15 -11.96 5.94
N GLN A 414 20.13 -11.88 5.08
CA GLN A 414 19.66 -12.97 4.24
C GLN A 414 20.02 -12.71 2.78
N ASP A 415 20.11 -13.81 2.00
CA ASP A 415 20.36 -13.72 0.55
C ASP A 415 19.19 -13.04 -0.15
N GLU A 416 19.50 -12.01 -0.92
CA GLU A 416 18.49 -11.25 -1.70
C GLU A 416 17.84 -12.09 -2.81
N ASN A 417 18.50 -13.17 -3.24
CA ASN A 417 17.94 -14.09 -4.27
C ASN A 417 16.79 -14.95 -3.72
N LEU A 418 16.55 -14.98 -2.40
CA LEU A 418 15.39 -15.64 -1.82
C LEU A 418 14.07 -15.13 -2.42
N VAL A 419 14.02 -13.91 -2.95
CA VAL A 419 12.84 -13.40 -3.66
C VAL A 419 12.40 -14.30 -4.81
N ASN A 420 13.33 -15.04 -5.43
CA ASN A 420 13.01 -15.96 -6.51
C ASN A 420 12.15 -17.14 -6.02
N GLU A 421 12.31 -17.54 -4.74
CA GLU A 421 11.57 -18.66 -4.16
C GLU A 421 10.08 -18.37 -3.94
N ILE A 422 9.69 -17.09 -3.99
CA ILE A 422 8.30 -16.65 -3.88
C ILE A 422 7.80 -15.89 -5.11
N SER A 423 8.61 -15.75 -6.16
CA SER A 423 8.24 -15.04 -7.40
C SER A 423 7.63 -16.02 -8.42
N PRO A 424 6.32 -15.95 -8.73
CA PRO A 424 5.66 -16.90 -9.64
C PRO A 424 6.38 -17.15 -10.96
N ASN A 425 6.96 -16.13 -11.59
CA ASN A 425 7.70 -16.24 -12.86
C ASN A 425 8.96 -17.14 -12.80
N TYR A 426 9.42 -17.46 -11.59
CA TYR A 426 10.61 -18.30 -11.34
C TYR A 426 10.26 -19.71 -10.85
N LEU A 427 8.96 -19.97 -10.57
CA LEU A 427 8.49 -21.22 -9.97
C LEU A 427 7.84 -22.19 -10.98
N ILE A 428 8.31 -22.17 -12.20
CA ILE A 428 7.83 -22.99 -13.31
C ILE A 428 8.78 -24.18 -13.49
N PRO A 429 8.32 -25.42 -13.73
CA PRO A 429 7.00 -25.83 -14.24
C PRO A 429 6.22 -26.70 -13.25
N LYS A 430 5.19 -26.16 -12.62
CA LYS A 430 4.30 -26.97 -11.80
C LYS A 430 2.92 -27.04 -12.40
N LYS A 431 2.22 -28.13 -12.10
CA LYS A 431 0.82 -28.25 -12.47
C LYS A 431 -0.02 -27.37 -11.53
N LEU A 432 -0.62 -26.34 -12.09
CA LEU A 432 -1.58 -25.49 -11.40
C LEU A 432 -2.99 -26.10 -11.44
N PRO A 433 -3.83 -25.80 -10.41
CA PRO A 433 -5.28 -25.94 -10.51
C PRO A 433 -5.84 -25.09 -11.67
N PRO A 434 -7.10 -25.32 -12.09
CA PRO A 434 -7.80 -24.40 -12.99
C PRO A 434 -7.62 -22.94 -12.54
N THR A 435 -7.11 -22.08 -13.43
CA THR A 435 -6.68 -20.73 -13.09
C THR A 435 -7.28 -19.69 -14.03
N LEU A 436 -7.90 -18.66 -13.49
CA LEU A 436 -8.32 -17.47 -14.21
C LEU A 436 -7.42 -16.29 -13.79
N ILE A 437 -6.85 -15.63 -14.78
CA ILE A 437 -6.09 -14.38 -14.59
C ILE A 437 -6.78 -13.27 -15.35
N ILE A 438 -7.10 -12.17 -14.67
CA ILE A 438 -7.62 -10.92 -15.24
C ILE A 438 -6.62 -9.80 -14.97
N HIS A 439 -6.20 -9.06 -15.99
CA HIS A 439 -5.17 -8.02 -15.84
C HIS A 439 -5.43 -6.85 -16.78
N GLY A 440 -5.26 -5.62 -16.31
CA GLY A 440 -5.42 -4.42 -17.12
C GLY A 440 -4.22 -4.18 -18.04
N THR A 441 -4.46 -3.89 -19.34
CA THR A 441 -3.36 -3.69 -20.31
C THR A 441 -2.55 -2.41 -20.08
N ASN A 442 -3.12 -1.42 -19.33
CA ASN A 442 -2.45 -0.18 -18.95
C ASN A 442 -2.12 -0.14 -17.44
N ASP A 443 -1.87 -1.30 -16.84
CA ASP A 443 -1.49 -1.41 -15.44
C ASP A 443 -0.07 -0.82 -15.25
N ARG A 444 0.00 0.26 -14.44
CA ARG A 444 1.26 0.96 -14.11
C ARG A 444 1.86 0.52 -12.79
N ASN A 445 1.16 -0.26 -11.99
CA ASN A 445 1.62 -0.75 -10.69
C ASN A 445 2.30 -2.11 -10.85
N VAL A 446 1.65 -3.01 -11.59
CA VAL A 446 2.19 -4.30 -11.97
C VAL A 446 2.18 -4.37 -13.50
N ALA A 447 3.36 -4.36 -14.10
CA ALA A 447 3.48 -4.31 -15.55
C ALA A 447 2.75 -5.50 -16.20
N PHE A 448 1.85 -5.20 -17.15
CA PHE A 448 1.06 -6.20 -17.88
C PHE A 448 1.92 -7.29 -18.50
N SER A 449 3.12 -6.92 -19.00
CA SER A 449 4.09 -7.85 -19.58
C SER A 449 4.52 -8.98 -18.63
N THR A 450 4.53 -8.74 -17.31
CA THR A 450 4.88 -9.78 -16.33
C THR A 450 3.78 -10.84 -16.21
N ALA A 451 2.52 -10.44 -16.41
CA ALA A 451 1.39 -11.37 -16.48
C ALA A 451 1.41 -12.19 -17.77
N GLU A 452 1.71 -11.55 -18.92
CA GLU A 452 1.85 -12.24 -20.21
C GLU A 452 2.96 -13.29 -20.15
N GLU A 453 4.13 -12.91 -19.63
CA GLU A 453 5.27 -13.82 -19.45
C GLU A 453 4.90 -15.04 -18.59
N PHE A 454 4.24 -14.80 -17.44
CA PHE A 454 3.80 -15.88 -16.56
C PHE A 454 2.82 -16.82 -17.27
N VAL A 455 1.81 -16.27 -17.93
CA VAL A 455 0.78 -17.05 -18.64
C VAL A 455 1.41 -17.88 -19.77
N GLU A 456 2.32 -17.30 -20.54
CA GLU A 456 3.02 -18.00 -21.63
C GLU A 456 3.84 -19.17 -21.09
N LYS A 457 4.68 -18.94 -20.08
CA LYS A 457 5.49 -19.98 -19.44
C LYS A 457 4.62 -21.12 -18.91
N MET A 458 3.51 -20.81 -18.26
CA MET A 458 2.59 -21.79 -17.70
C MET A 458 1.86 -22.60 -18.77
N LYS A 459 1.45 -21.97 -19.89
CA LYS A 459 0.85 -22.67 -21.03
C LYS A 459 1.85 -23.61 -21.73
N ILE A 460 3.10 -23.18 -21.93
CA ILE A 460 4.18 -24.00 -22.46
C ILE A 460 4.40 -25.24 -21.57
N SER A 461 4.25 -25.09 -20.26
CA SER A 461 4.36 -26.18 -19.27
C SER A 461 3.10 -27.05 -19.18
N GLY A 462 2.12 -26.88 -20.08
CA GLY A 462 0.90 -27.69 -20.17
C GLY A 462 -0.18 -27.33 -19.15
N ASN A 463 -0.11 -26.15 -18.53
CA ASN A 463 -1.14 -25.68 -17.60
C ASN A 463 -2.34 -25.06 -18.33
N ASN A 464 -3.56 -25.32 -17.82
CA ASN A 464 -4.79 -24.70 -18.32
C ASN A 464 -5.06 -23.38 -17.61
N ILE A 465 -4.63 -22.27 -18.23
CA ILE A 465 -4.86 -20.91 -17.73
C ILE A 465 -5.76 -20.15 -18.68
N VAL A 466 -6.85 -19.62 -18.16
CA VAL A 466 -7.71 -18.66 -18.84
C VAL A 466 -7.17 -17.26 -18.52
N PHE A 467 -6.68 -16.55 -19.54
CA PHE A 467 -6.17 -15.19 -19.41
C PHE A 467 -7.13 -14.21 -20.07
N LYS A 468 -7.54 -13.18 -19.35
CA LYS A 468 -8.47 -12.14 -19.78
C LYS A 468 -7.83 -10.76 -19.62
N PRO A 469 -7.13 -10.25 -20.63
CA PRO A 469 -6.71 -8.86 -20.69
C PRO A 469 -7.93 -7.93 -20.67
N LEU A 470 -7.84 -6.84 -19.93
CA LEU A 470 -8.82 -5.76 -19.97
C LEU A 470 -8.21 -4.53 -20.64
N ASP A 471 -8.67 -4.22 -21.83
CA ASP A 471 -8.13 -3.14 -22.65
C ASP A 471 -8.25 -1.79 -21.95
N ASN A 472 -7.14 -1.02 -21.97
CA ASN A 472 -7.01 0.31 -21.36
C ASN A 472 -7.27 0.35 -19.83
N ALA A 473 -7.52 -0.77 -19.17
CA ALA A 473 -7.69 -0.81 -17.73
C ALA A 473 -6.33 -0.64 -17.02
N GLY A 474 -6.35 0.12 -15.92
CA GLY A 474 -5.22 0.25 -14.99
C GLY A 474 -5.20 -0.89 -13.96
N HIS A 475 -4.52 -0.64 -12.82
CA HIS A 475 -4.34 -1.65 -11.78
C HIS A 475 -5.62 -2.07 -11.07
N PHE A 476 -6.48 -1.12 -10.71
CA PHE A 476 -7.64 -1.33 -9.84
C PHE A 476 -8.88 -1.82 -10.61
N ILE A 477 -8.76 -2.95 -11.32
CA ILE A 477 -9.84 -3.52 -12.15
C ILE A 477 -11.04 -4.03 -11.33
N TRP A 478 -10.89 -4.25 -10.03
CA TRP A 478 -11.97 -4.71 -9.13
C TRP A 478 -12.82 -3.56 -8.58
N TRP A 479 -12.50 -2.32 -8.94
CA TRP A 479 -13.24 -1.11 -8.58
C TRP A 479 -13.69 -0.33 -9.82
N GLY A 480 -14.67 0.57 -9.60
CA GLY A 480 -15.12 1.50 -10.62
C GLY A 480 -15.71 0.81 -11.85
N GLN A 481 -15.40 1.35 -13.01
CA GLN A 481 -16.05 0.97 -14.29
C GLN A 481 -15.82 -0.48 -14.71
N TYR A 482 -14.70 -1.09 -14.33
CA TYR A 482 -14.37 -2.47 -14.71
C TYR A 482 -14.90 -3.53 -13.74
N SER A 483 -15.34 -3.15 -12.54
CA SER A 483 -15.71 -4.09 -11.48
C SER A 483 -16.82 -5.06 -11.88
N LYS A 484 -17.81 -4.58 -12.62
CA LYS A 484 -18.92 -5.40 -13.14
C LYS A 484 -18.42 -6.42 -14.16
N GLN A 485 -17.59 -5.99 -15.12
CA GLN A 485 -17.01 -6.86 -16.14
C GLN A 485 -16.14 -7.95 -15.52
N VAL A 486 -15.31 -7.59 -14.53
CA VAL A 486 -14.47 -8.56 -13.77
C VAL A 486 -15.35 -9.58 -13.06
N ALA A 487 -16.44 -9.14 -12.43
CA ALA A 487 -17.38 -10.05 -11.77
C ALA A 487 -18.05 -11.01 -12.79
N GLU A 488 -18.50 -10.52 -13.93
CA GLU A 488 -19.13 -11.32 -14.99
C GLU A 488 -18.16 -12.36 -15.58
N ILE A 489 -16.90 -11.98 -15.83
CA ILE A 489 -15.85 -12.90 -16.30
C ILE A 489 -15.61 -14.01 -15.27
N ARG A 490 -15.50 -13.66 -14.00
CA ARG A 490 -15.30 -14.62 -12.91
C ARG A 490 -16.45 -15.59 -12.77
N GLU A 491 -17.70 -15.10 -12.76
CA GLU A 491 -18.90 -15.94 -12.63
C GLU A 491 -19.04 -16.87 -13.83
N SER A 492 -18.81 -16.37 -15.06
CA SER A 492 -18.82 -17.20 -16.28
C SER A 492 -17.78 -18.32 -16.21
N TYR A 493 -16.55 -17.99 -15.78
CA TYR A 493 -15.48 -18.98 -15.64
C TYR A 493 -15.82 -20.05 -14.59
N LEU A 494 -16.29 -19.63 -13.41
CA LEU A 494 -16.68 -20.56 -12.35
C LEU A 494 -17.79 -21.51 -12.81
N LYS A 495 -18.77 -21.00 -13.53
CA LYS A 495 -19.84 -21.83 -14.12
C LYS A 495 -19.31 -22.83 -15.15
N GLU A 496 -18.40 -22.41 -16.03
CA GLU A 496 -17.78 -23.26 -17.05
C GLU A 496 -17.05 -24.46 -16.44
N ILE A 497 -16.41 -24.27 -15.28
CA ILE A 497 -15.67 -25.34 -14.58
C ILE A 497 -16.50 -26.07 -13.51
N GLY A 498 -17.84 -25.89 -13.49
CA GLY A 498 -18.78 -26.67 -12.64
C GLY A 498 -19.00 -26.11 -11.23
N TYR A 499 -18.78 -24.82 -11.03
CA TYR A 499 -19.14 -24.10 -9.81
C TYR A 499 -20.36 -23.23 -10.07
N GLU A 500 -21.54 -23.74 -9.73
CA GLU A 500 -22.83 -23.06 -9.82
C GLU A 500 -23.30 -22.58 -8.44
#